data_8fb2c69655a24b6d48c3cd5086f72f2f
#
_entry.id   8fb2c69655a24b6d48c3cd5086f72f2f
#
_cell.length_a   1.000
_cell.length_b   1.000
_cell.length_c   1.000
_cell.angle_alpha   90.00
_cell.angle_beta   90.00
_cell.angle_gamma   90.00
#
_symmetry.space_group_name_H-M   'P 1'
#
loop_
_entity.id
_entity.type
_entity.pdbx_description
1 polymer ?
#
loop_
_entity_poly.entity_id
_entity_poly.type
_entity_poly.pdbx_seq_one_letter_code
_entity_poly.pdbx_strand_id
1 'polypeptide(L)'
;MTWVNRADHCFTAHCVVWERSEDDLRRMVWRESPSATKYYNDAFALYETIGYPGKHESLPNKKETYSVEAGNSELRHYLARLARRTRCFSRCIDALRRAVNLFVLAWNRRQRFKRDNPTLPANVRDFITPI
;
A
#
# COMPACT_ATOMS: atom_id res chain seq x y z
N MET A 1 -0.72 0.62 -7.00
CA MET A 1 -1.62 -0.34 -6.32
C MET A 1 -1.00 -0.74 -4.99
N THR A 2 -1.81 -0.87 -3.95
CA THR A 2 -1.35 -1.18 -2.58
C THR A 2 -2.30 -2.16 -1.91
N TRP A 3 -1.75 -3.03 -1.07
CA TRP A 3 -2.47 -3.82 -0.09
C TRP A 3 -2.01 -3.42 1.31
N VAL A 4 -2.95 -3.21 2.21
CA VAL A 4 -2.69 -2.75 3.59
C VAL A 4 -3.32 -3.73 4.56
N ASN A 5 -2.54 -4.15 5.55
CA ASN A 5 -3.06 -4.97 6.65
C ASN A 5 -3.91 -4.09 7.58
N ARG A 6 -5.14 -4.50 7.83
CA ARG A 6 -6.09 -3.76 8.66
C ARG A 6 -5.72 -3.71 10.14
N ALA A 7 -5.01 -4.71 10.62
CA ALA A 7 -4.65 -4.81 12.04
C ALA A 7 -3.54 -3.85 12.45
N ASP A 8 -2.49 -3.74 11.63
CA ASP A 8 -1.30 -2.94 11.96
C ASP A 8 -1.06 -1.77 11.00
N HIS A 9 -1.91 -1.62 9.98
CA HIS A 9 -1.80 -0.59 8.93
C HIS A 9 -0.49 -0.61 8.15
N CYS A 10 0.23 -1.72 8.16
CA CYS A 10 1.40 -1.92 7.32
C CYS A 10 1.01 -2.21 5.87
N PHE A 11 1.82 -1.72 4.93
CA PHE A 11 1.71 -2.15 3.54
C PHE A 11 2.24 -3.57 3.41
N THR A 12 1.40 -4.50 2.98
CA THR A 12 1.79 -5.89 2.73
C THR A 12 2.28 -6.12 1.33
N ALA A 13 1.77 -5.34 0.38
CA ALA A 13 2.20 -5.37 -1.02
C ALA A 13 1.99 -4.00 -1.68
N HIS A 14 2.83 -3.68 -2.64
CA HIS A 14 2.67 -2.48 -3.46
C HIS A 14 3.27 -2.70 -4.84
N CYS A 15 2.72 -1.99 -5.83
CA CYS A 15 3.20 -2.01 -7.20
C CYS A 15 2.98 -0.64 -7.84
N VAL A 16 4.03 -0.09 -8.43
CA VAL A 16 3.98 1.17 -9.18
C VAL A 16 3.94 0.85 -10.66
N VAL A 17 2.81 1.16 -11.30
CA VAL A 17 2.55 0.90 -12.71
C VAL A 17 1.85 2.09 -13.35
N TRP A 18 2.00 2.25 -14.67
CA TRP A 18 1.23 3.24 -15.42
C TRP A 18 -0.24 2.84 -15.54
N GLU A 19 -0.49 1.57 -15.81
CA GLU A 19 -1.81 0.98 -15.93
C GLU A 19 -1.91 -0.27 -15.07
N ARG A 20 -3.09 -0.50 -14.50
CA ARG A 20 -3.36 -1.70 -13.71
C ARG A 20 -3.49 -2.90 -14.64
N SER A 21 -2.82 -3.99 -14.33
CA SER A 21 -2.95 -5.25 -15.04
C SER A 21 -3.36 -6.38 -14.09
N GLU A 22 -3.97 -7.41 -14.67
CA GLU A 22 -4.33 -8.63 -13.93
C GLU A 22 -3.08 -9.35 -13.41
N ASP A 23 -2.01 -9.42 -14.19
CA ASP A 23 -0.77 -10.05 -13.80
C ASP A 23 -0.09 -9.37 -12.61
N ASP A 24 -0.08 -8.04 -12.58
CA ASP A 24 0.45 -7.27 -11.45
C ASP A 24 -0.35 -7.51 -10.18
N LEU A 25 -1.68 -7.51 -10.27
CA LEU A 25 -2.56 -7.81 -9.14
C LEU A 25 -2.37 -9.24 -8.64
N ARG A 26 -2.32 -10.21 -9.54
CA ARG A 26 -2.12 -11.62 -9.19
C ARG A 26 -0.78 -11.84 -8.49
N ARG A 27 0.27 -11.20 -8.97
CA ARG A 27 1.60 -11.23 -8.33
C ARG A 27 1.55 -10.65 -6.91
N MET A 28 0.90 -9.50 -6.71
CA MET A 28 0.76 -8.88 -5.40
C MET A 28 0.02 -9.78 -4.41
N VAL A 29 -1.05 -10.43 -4.85
CA VAL A 29 -1.84 -11.32 -4.00
C VAL A 29 -1.09 -12.62 -3.69
N TRP A 30 -0.61 -13.30 -4.71
CA TRP A 30 -0.09 -14.67 -4.57
C TRP A 30 1.36 -14.75 -4.11
N ARG A 31 2.19 -13.76 -4.43
CA ARG A 31 3.61 -13.75 -4.04
C ARG A 31 3.88 -12.92 -2.78
N GLU A 32 3.23 -11.78 -2.67
CA GLU A 32 3.54 -10.80 -1.61
C GLU A 32 2.57 -10.87 -0.43
N SER A 33 1.36 -11.37 -0.64
CA SER A 33 0.31 -11.44 0.41
C SER A 33 -0.42 -12.78 0.44
N PRO A 34 0.25 -13.95 0.33
CA PRO A 34 -0.43 -15.23 0.25
C PRO A 34 -1.03 -15.72 1.59
N SER A 35 -0.61 -15.15 2.71
CA SER A 35 -1.02 -15.57 4.05
C SER A 35 -2.26 -14.87 4.59
N ALA A 36 -2.85 -13.94 3.85
CA ALA A 36 -4.06 -13.27 4.30
C ALA A 36 -5.26 -14.23 4.28
N THR A 37 -6.09 -14.16 5.31
CA THR A 37 -7.32 -14.97 5.42
C THR A 37 -8.49 -14.35 4.70
N LYS A 38 -8.51 -13.02 4.62
CA LYS A 38 -9.55 -12.25 3.91
C LYS A 38 -8.93 -11.11 3.10
N TYR A 39 -9.53 -10.86 1.94
CA TYR A 39 -9.18 -9.76 1.04
C TYR A 39 -10.41 -8.91 0.79
N TYR A 40 -10.27 -7.60 0.97
CA TYR A 40 -11.32 -6.63 0.70
C TYR A 40 -10.89 -5.65 -0.39
N ASN A 41 -11.77 -5.36 -1.33
CA ASN A 41 -11.57 -4.31 -2.32
C ASN A 41 -12.89 -3.61 -2.66
N ASP A 42 -12.80 -2.56 -3.46
CA ASP A 42 -13.97 -1.97 -4.08
C ASP A 42 -14.43 -2.83 -5.27
N ALA A 43 -15.57 -2.49 -5.86
CA ALA A 43 -16.18 -3.26 -6.96
C ALA A 43 -15.49 -3.01 -8.33
N PHE A 44 -14.19 -2.67 -8.36
CA PHE A 44 -13.45 -2.52 -9.61
C PHE A 44 -13.28 -3.88 -10.31
N ALA A 45 -13.74 -3.99 -11.55
CA ALA A 45 -13.86 -5.26 -12.27
C ALA A 45 -12.58 -6.10 -12.33
N LEU A 46 -11.40 -5.47 -12.37
CA LEU A 46 -10.13 -6.18 -12.42
C LEU A 46 -9.86 -7.04 -11.18
N TYR A 47 -10.35 -6.61 -9.99
CA TYR A 47 -10.20 -7.39 -8.76
C TYR A 47 -11.02 -8.69 -8.75
N GLU A 48 -12.07 -8.76 -9.57
CA GLU A 48 -12.92 -9.95 -9.69
C GLU A 48 -12.29 -11.04 -10.55
N THR A 49 -11.33 -10.70 -11.41
CA THR A 49 -10.77 -11.64 -12.41
C THR A 49 -9.64 -12.51 -11.84
N ILE A 50 -9.05 -12.14 -10.73
CA ILE A 50 -7.97 -12.89 -10.09
C ILE A 50 -8.51 -13.84 -9.01
N GLY A 51 -7.90 -15.01 -8.84
CA GLY A 51 -8.17 -15.86 -7.69
C GLY A 51 -7.46 -15.34 -6.43
N TYR A 52 -8.00 -15.63 -5.27
CA TYR A 52 -7.42 -15.27 -3.98
C TYR A 52 -7.14 -16.52 -3.15
N PRO A 53 -6.01 -16.59 -2.40
CA PRO A 53 -5.72 -17.74 -1.53
C PRO A 53 -6.59 -17.78 -0.27
N GLY A 54 -7.28 -16.69 0.06
CA GLY A 54 -8.23 -16.56 1.17
C GLY A 54 -9.62 -16.13 0.68
N LYS A 55 -10.48 -15.79 1.63
CA LYS A 55 -11.81 -15.25 1.30
C LYS A 55 -11.69 -13.87 0.70
N HIS A 56 -12.37 -13.65 -0.41
CA HIS A 56 -12.42 -12.37 -1.10
C HIS A 56 -13.82 -11.77 -1.00
N GLU A 57 -13.91 -10.52 -0.59
CA GLU A 57 -15.14 -9.73 -0.58
C GLU A 57 -14.94 -8.44 -1.37
N SER A 58 -15.76 -8.26 -2.39
CA SER A 58 -15.83 -7.04 -3.18
C SER A 58 -17.10 -6.29 -2.81
N LEU A 59 -16.95 -5.07 -2.33
CA LEU A 59 -18.07 -4.26 -1.87
C LEU A 59 -18.22 -3.00 -2.72
N PRO A 60 -19.44 -2.61 -3.09
CA PRO A 60 -19.69 -1.40 -3.89
C PRO A 60 -19.42 -0.12 -3.09
N ASN A 61 -19.34 -0.21 -1.77
CA ASN A 61 -19.00 0.90 -0.89
C ASN A 61 -17.58 0.72 -0.33
N LYS A 62 -17.02 1.79 0.23
CA LYS A 62 -15.66 1.82 0.76
C LYS A 62 -15.55 1.41 2.23
N LYS A 63 -16.60 0.81 2.79
CA LYS A 63 -16.67 0.49 4.22
C LYS A 63 -15.51 -0.38 4.70
N GLU A 64 -15.07 -1.34 3.89
CA GLU A 64 -14.02 -2.29 4.26
C GLU A 64 -12.64 -1.92 3.68
N THR A 65 -12.55 -0.83 2.92
CA THR A 65 -11.29 -0.38 2.28
C THR A 65 -10.67 0.87 2.93
N TYR A 66 -11.18 1.29 4.08
CA TYR A 66 -10.71 2.50 4.75
C TYR A 66 -9.21 2.47 5.09
N SER A 67 -8.65 1.31 5.42
CA SER A 67 -7.23 1.17 5.75
C SER A 67 -6.32 1.42 4.54
N VAL A 68 -6.70 0.93 3.37
CA VAL A 68 -5.94 1.17 2.14
C VAL A 68 -6.08 2.62 1.67
N GLU A 69 -7.24 3.21 1.86
CA GLU A 69 -7.44 4.63 1.54
C GLU A 69 -6.61 5.54 2.45
N ALA A 70 -6.59 5.25 3.75
CA ALA A 70 -5.75 5.96 4.70
C ALA A 70 -4.25 5.81 4.36
N GLY A 71 -3.79 4.60 4.07
CA GLY A 71 -2.42 4.33 3.66
C GLY A 71 -2.03 5.06 2.38
N ASN A 72 -2.90 5.06 1.37
CA ASN A 72 -2.67 5.78 0.12
C ASN A 72 -2.67 7.30 0.31
N SER A 73 -3.48 7.82 1.22
CA SER A 73 -3.48 9.23 1.58
C SER A 73 -2.15 9.65 2.21
N GLU A 74 -1.63 8.87 3.14
CA GLU A 74 -0.32 9.09 3.76
C GLU A 74 0.81 9.03 2.72
N LEU A 75 0.76 8.06 1.82
CA LEU A 75 1.72 7.92 0.76
C LEU A 75 1.76 9.16 -0.15
N ARG A 76 0.60 9.70 -0.51
CA ARG A 76 0.50 10.95 -1.29
C ARG A 76 0.95 12.17 -0.50
N HIS A 77 0.70 12.19 0.80
CA HIS A 77 1.13 13.28 1.68
C HIS A 77 2.67 13.38 1.75
N TYR A 78 3.35 12.26 1.94
CA TYR A 78 4.81 12.21 2.04
C TYR A 78 5.53 12.25 0.69
N LEU A 79 4.91 11.76 -0.39
CA LEU A 79 5.51 11.70 -1.72
C LEU A 79 4.79 12.64 -2.69
N ALA A 80 5.27 13.88 -2.79
CA ALA A 80 4.77 14.87 -3.74
C ALA A 80 4.81 14.38 -5.19
N ARG A 81 5.69 13.43 -5.51
CA ARG A 81 5.83 12.80 -6.84
C ARG A 81 4.59 12.06 -7.31
N LEU A 82 3.66 11.72 -6.40
CA LEU A 82 2.39 11.08 -6.72
C LEU A 82 1.27 12.09 -6.98
N ALA A 83 1.49 13.37 -6.72
CA ALA A 83 0.49 14.42 -6.92
C ALA A 83 0.48 14.88 -8.38
N ARG A 84 -0.49 14.38 -9.16
CA ARG A 84 -0.57 14.60 -10.63
C ARG A 84 -0.68 16.06 -11.06
N ARG A 85 -1.17 16.96 -10.21
CA ARG A 85 -1.40 18.37 -10.51
C ARG A 85 -0.27 19.29 -10.05
N THR A 86 0.87 18.72 -9.63
CA THR A 86 2.02 19.48 -9.16
C THR A 86 3.21 19.31 -10.09
N ARG A 87 4.15 20.26 -10.02
CA ARG A 87 5.44 20.15 -10.73
C ARG A 87 6.31 19.00 -10.22
N CYS A 88 5.99 18.47 -9.04
CA CYS A 88 6.72 17.36 -8.43
C CYS A 88 6.29 15.97 -8.94
N PHE A 89 5.25 15.90 -9.79
CA PHE A 89 4.81 14.63 -10.35
C PHE A 89 5.94 13.94 -11.13
N SER A 90 6.25 12.70 -10.77
CA SER A 90 7.33 11.95 -11.38
C SER A 90 6.93 11.40 -12.75
N ARG A 91 7.74 11.70 -13.76
CA ARG A 91 7.61 11.13 -15.11
C ARG A 91 8.48 9.88 -15.31
N CYS A 92 9.36 9.59 -14.38
CA CYS A 92 10.21 8.39 -14.39
C CYS A 92 9.66 7.35 -13.43
N ILE A 93 9.16 6.23 -13.98
CA ILE A 93 8.54 5.18 -13.18
C ILE A 93 9.54 4.50 -12.23
N ASP A 94 10.80 4.33 -12.63
CA ASP A 94 11.81 3.71 -11.78
C ASP A 94 12.20 4.60 -10.60
N ALA A 95 12.28 5.91 -10.79
CA ALA A 95 12.48 6.86 -9.70
C ALA A 95 11.30 6.85 -8.73
N LEU A 96 10.07 6.76 -9.24
CA LEU A 96 8.88 6.66 -8.43
C LEU A 96 8.83 5.34 -7.65
N ARG A 97 9.19 4.22 -8.27
CA ARG A 97 9.29 2.92 -7.60
C ARG A 97 10.25 2.96 -6.42
N ARG A 98 11.44 3.53 -6.60
CA ARG A 98 12.43 3.69 -5.53
C ARG A 98 11.90 4.55 -4.38
N ALA A 99 11.24 5.65 -4.69
CA ALA A 99 10.64 6.53 -3.68
C ALA A 99 9.52 5.82 -2.89
N VAL A 100 8.64 5.09 -3.56
CA VAL A 100 7.57 4.32 -2.93
C VAL A 100 8.14 3.19 -2.08
N ASN A 101 9.14 2.46 -2.57
CA ASN A 101 9.80 1.39 -1.81
C ASN A 101 10.40 1.93 -0.50
N LEU A 102 11.10 3.06 -0.56
CA LEU A 102 11.67 3.69 0.62
C LEU A 102 10.59 4.14 1.61
N PHE A 103 9.52 4.75 1.11
CA PHE A 103 8.40 5.17 1.96
C PHE A 103 7.74 3.97 2.65
N VAL A 104 7.43 2.90 1.92
CA VAL A 104 6.80 1.70 2.47
C VAL A 104 7.68 1.07 3.54
N LEU A 105 8.98 1.00 3.31
CA LEU A 105 9.95 0.49 4.30
C LEU A 105 9.89 1.31 5.59
N ALA A 106 10.00 2.62 5.49
CA ALA A 106 9.99 3.53 6.63
C ALA A 106 8.64 3.50 7.36
N TRP A 107 7.54 3.51 6.61
CA TRP A 107 6.19 3.44 7.16
C TRP A 107 5.96 2.14 7.93
N ASN A 108 6.29 1.00 7.37
CA ASN A 108 6.10 -0.29 8.02
C ASN A 108 6.95 -0.41 9.29
N ARG A 109 8.18 0.09 9.28
CA ARG A 109 9.03 0.17 10.48
C ARG A 109 8.41 1.03 11.56
N ARG A 110 7.91 2.21 11.18
CA ARG A 110 7.21 3.11 12.10
C ARG A 110 5.98 2.43 12.72
N GLN A 111 5.17 1.73 11.93
CA GLN A 111 3.97 1.05 12.43
C GLN A 111 4.30 -0.04 13.43
N ARG A 112 5.34 -0.83 13.18
CA ARG A 112 5.83 -1.82 14.12
C ARG A 112 6.37 -1.18 15.40
N PHE A 113 7.16 -0.13 15.28
CA PHE A 113 7.66 0.62 16.43
C PHE A 113 6.52 1.17 17.31
N LYS A 114 5.50 1.77 16.69
CA LYS A 114 4.33 2.30 17.42
C LYS A 114 3.52 1.22 18.11
N ARG A 115 3.41 0.04 17.51
CA ARG A 115 2.76 -1.11 18.14
C ARG A 115 3.48 -1.51 19.42
N ASP A 116 4.80 -1.56 19.38
CA ASP A 116 5.63 -1.99 20.50
C ASP A 116 5.84 -0.86 21.52
N ASN A 117 5.70 0.40 21.12
CA ASN A 117 5.92 1.60 21.92
C ASN A 117 4.79 2.63 21.72
N PRO A 118 3.56 2.37 22.19
CA PRO A 118 2.40 3.19 21.84
C PRO A 118 2.44 4.62 22.38
N THR A 119 3.22 4.88 23.41
CA THR A 119 3.35 6.20 24.05
C THR A 119 4.48 7.06 23.50
N LEU A 120 5.38 6.49 22.71
CA LEU A 120 6.52 7.20 22.17
C LEU A 120 6.18 7.86 20.83
N PRO A 121 6.67 9.09 20.57
CA PRO A 121 6.49 9.72 19.27
C PRO A 121 7.28 8.95 18.19
N ALA A 122 6.71 8.86 17.00
CA ALA A 122 7.34 8.19 15.88
C ALA A 122 7.05 8.95 14.59
N ASN A 123 8.08 9.54 13.99
CA ASN A 123 7.98 10.21 12.70
C ASN A 123 8.49 9.26 11.60
N VAL A 124 7.82 9.23 10.45
CA VAL A 124 8.22 8.38 9.31
C VAL A 124 9.69 8.60 8.92
N ARG A 125 10.16 9.84 9.01
CA ARG A 125 11.55 10.20 8.65
C ARG A 125 12.61 9.51 9.50
N ASP A 126 12.29 9.17 10.75
CA ASP A 126 13.24 8.52 11.66
C ASP A 126 13.54 7.07 11.25
N PHE A 127 12.72 6.49 10.38
CA PHE A 127 12.81 5.11 9.93
C PHE A 127 13.31 4.95 8.49
N ILE A 128 13.77 6.02 7.86
CA ILE A 128 14.29 5.99 6.49
C ILE A 128 15.67 5.31 6.44
N THR A 129 16.51 5.52 7.43
CA THR A 129 17.86 4.96 7.47
C THR A 129 17.82 3.45 7.74
N PRO A 130 18.53 2.65 6.92
CA PRO A 130 18.73 1.24 7.28
C PRO A 130 19.56 1.16 8.58
N ILE A 131 19.11 0.28 9.42
CA ILE A 131 19.86 -0.04 10.64
C ILE A 131 20.99 -0.98 10.28
#